data_0bfd643903d8bce7c1234bbc0771172e
#
_entry.id   0bfd643903d8bce7c1234bbc0771172e
#
_cell.length_a   1.000
_cell.length_b   1.000
_cell.length_c   1.000
_cell.angle_alpha   90.00
_cell.angle_beta   90.00
_cell.angle_gamma   90.00
#
_symmetry.space_group_name_H-M   'P 1'
#
loop_
_entity.id
_entity.type
_entity.pdbx_description
1 polymer ?
#
loop_
_entity_poly.entity_id
_entity_poly.type
_entity_poly.pdbx_seq_one_letter_code
_entity_poly.pdbx_strand_id
1 'polypeptide(L)'
;LYITDGGTVVRTPHKILKVHTLPEDVWHGMCETVRNNLPDCDCFIATPDYCLAEDAGSRMFRWLTDSYGYDIREVPDLLKTPVDNVIKFTVYHPSACEEMCAPLFTPTWQTKAKIASSGKEWMDCNPLGVNKGTAIRFLQEYLGIAPDETCTFGDNLNDIEMLESAGTSYAVSNAREEVIAAAKRTCAAYWENGVLQVLKTFL
;
A
#
# COMPACT_ATOMS: atom_id res chain seq x y z
N LEU A 1 -15.02 5.82 7.93
CA LEU A 1 -13.82 6.24 7.17
C LEU A 1 -12.90 5.06 6.98
N TYR A 2 -12.27 4.98 5.82
CA TYR A 2 -11.33 3.93 5.45
C TYR A 2 -10.04 4.57 4.95
N ILE A 3 -8.90 4.00 5.36
CA ILE A 3 -7.59 4.24 4.77
C ILE A 3 -7.21 2.94 4.07
N THR A 4 -6.99 3.01 2.76
CA THR A 4 -6.61 1.84 1.96
C THR A 4 -5.27 2.06 1.26
N ASP A 5 -4.73 0.99 0.68
CA ASP A 5 -3.52 1.00 -0.14
C ASP A 5 -2.32 1.70 0.53
N GLY A 6 -2.08 1.36 1.80
CA GLY A 6 -0.95 1.90 2.56
C GLY A 6 -1.01 3.39 2.88
N GLY A 7 -2.19 4.03 2.79
CA GLY A 7 -2.38 5.46 3.02
C GLY A 7 -2.64 6.26 1.74
N THR A 8 -2.64 5.60 0.59
CA THR A 8 -2.81 6.27 -0.71
C THR A 8 -4.23 6.80 -0.91
N VAL A 9 -5.23 6.12 -0.36
CA VAL A 9 -6.64 6.53 -0.46
C VAL A 9 -7.25 6.67 0.92
N VAL A 10 -7.95 7.78 1.15
CA VAL A 10 -8.83 8.01 2.30
C VAL A 10 -10.23 8.21 1.78
N ARG A 11 -11.19 7.40 2.24
CA ARG A 11 -12.56 7.42 1.71
C ARG A 11 -13.63 7.10 2.76
N THR A 12 -14.85 7.52 2.46
CA THR A 12 -16.09 6.97 3.01
C THR A 12 -16.60 5.85 2.11
N PRO A 13 -17.67 5.11 2.49
CA PRO A 13 -18.31 4.17 1.57
C PRO A 13 -18.76 4.79 0.23
N HIS A 14 -18.98 6.10 0.19
CA HIS A 14 -19.60 6.78 -0.94
C HIS A 14 -18.74 7.85 -1.60
N LYS A 15 -17.60 8.23 -1.00
CA LYS A 15 -16.80 9.35 -1.50
C LYS A 15 -15.32 9.18 -1.14
N ILE A 16 -14.46 9.42 -2.14
CA ILE A 16 -13.03 9.61 -1.92
C ILE A 16 -12.80 11.01 -1.34
N LEU A 17 -12.13 11.08 -0.19
CA LEU A 17 -11.79 12.33 0.48
C LEU A 17 -10.37 12.79 0.09
N LYS A 18 -9.48 11.84 -0.10
CA LYS A 18 -8.09 12.08 -0.50
C LYS A 18 -7.61 10.91 -1.33
N VAL A 19 -6.90 11.21 -2.39
CA VAL A 19 -6.17 10.22 -3.20
C VAL A 19 -4.80 10.79 -3.55
N HIS A 20 -3.80 9.93 -3.51
CA HIS A 20 -2.45 10.22 -4.00
C HIS A 20 -2.19 9.31 -5.21
N THR A 21 -1.70 9.91 -6.29
CA THR A 21 -1.52 9.20 -7.57
C THR A 21 -0.07 9.12 -7.98
N LEU A 22 0.29 8.06 -8.69
CA LEU A 22 1.52 8.02 -9.46
C LEU A 22 1.35 8.90 -10.70
N PRO A 23 2.32 9.75 -11.02
CA PRO A 23 2.33 10.50 -12.28
C PRO A 23 2.27 9.53 -13.48
N GLU A 24 1.56 9.94 -14.54
CA GLU A 24 1.36 9.10 -15.73
C GLU A 24 2.68 8.70 -16.39
N ASP A 25 3.60 9.65 -16.56
CA ASP A 25 4.94 9.40 -17.11
C ASP A 25 5.76 8.41 -16.26
N VAL A 26 5.51 8.35 -14.96
CA VAL A 26 6.21 7.44 -14.05
C VAL A 26 5.71 6.00 -14.23
N TRP A 27 4.39 5.76 -14.11
CA TRP A 27 3.88 4.40 -14.25
C TRP A 27 3.94 3.90 -15.69
N HIS A 28 3.84 4.76 -16.71
CA HIS A 28 4.12 4.41 -18.12
C HIS A 28 5.55 3.91 -18.28
N GLY A 29 6.54 4.66 -17.79
CA GLY A 29 7.94 4.24 -17.85
C GLY A 29 8.22 2.95 -17.07
N MET A 30 7.52 2.69 -15.97
CA MET A 30 7.58 1.41 -15.24
C MET A 30 7.03 0.27 -16.10
N CYS A 31 5.90 0.47 -16.78
CA CYS A 31 5.32 -0.51 -17.69
C CYS A 31 6.26 -0.83 -18.85
N GLU A 32 6.87 0.19 -19.47
CA GLU A 32 7.89 0.02 -20.51
C GLU A 32 9.13 -0.73 -19.98
N THR A 33 9.54 -0.46 -18.75
CA THR A 33 10.66 -1.17 -18.12
C THR A 33 10.36 -2.67 -18.00
N VAL A 34 9.16 -3.05 -17.58
CA VAL A 34 8.75 -4.46 -17.52
C VAL A 34 8.74 -5.07 -18.91
N ARG A 35 8.08 -4.45 -19.88
CA ARG A 35 7.95 -4.97 -21.26
C ARG A 35 9.31 -5.21 -21.93
N ASN A 36 10.26 -4.30 -21.74
CA ASN A 36 11.52 -4.33 -22.46
C ASN A 36 12.60 -5.19 -21.79
N ASN A 37 12.54 -5.36 -20.46
CA ASN A 37 13.64 -5.92 -19.68
C ASN A 37 13.26 -7.14 -18.82
N LEU A 38 11.97 -7.39 -18.61
CA LEU A 38 11.47 -8.40 -17.66
C LEU A 38 10.40 -9.29 -18.31
N PRO A 39 10.75 -10.09 -19.33
CA PRO A 39 9.78 -10.87 -20.12
C PRO A 39 9.02 -11.93 -19.31
N ASP A 40 9.57 -12.35 -18.15
CA ASP A 40 8.95 -13.35 -17.26
C ASP A 40 8.13 -12.71 -16.14
N CYS A 41 7.96 -11.38 -16.17
CA CYS A 41 7.20 -10.63 -15.18
C CYS A 41 5.88 -10.14 -15.77
N ASP A 42 4.83 -10.23 -14.97
CA ASP A 42 3.56 -9.56 -15.20
C ASP A 42 3.53 -8.23 -14.43
N CYS A 43 2.66 -7.31 -14.86
CA CYS A 43 2.39 -6.10 -14.11
C CYS A 43 0.92 -5.71 -14.16
N PHE A 44 0.50 -4.92 -13.17
CA PHE A 44 -0.80 -4.29 -13.18
C PHE A 44 -0.73 -2.88 -12.56
N ILE A 45 -1.73 -2.07 -12.87
CA ILE A 45 -1.96 -0.80 -12.19
C ILE A 45 -3.24 -0.89 -11.35
N ALA A 46 -3.23 -0.20 -10.20
CA ALA A 46 -4.40 -0.07 -9.35
C ALA A 46 -4.92 1.36 -9.35
N THR A 47 -6.23 1.49 -9.40
CA THR A 47 -6.99 2.71 -9.10
C THR A 47 -7.68 2.54 -7.73
N PRO A 48 -8.36 3.55 -7.17
CA PRO A 48 -9.11 3.38 -5.93
C PRO A 48 -10.24 2.35 -5.97
N ASP A 49 -10.70 1.97 -7.16
CA ASP A 49 -11.91 1.15 -7.31
C ASP A 49 -11.68 -0.16 -8.09
N TYR A 50 -10.64 -0.23 -8.94
CA TYR A 50 -10.33 -1.42 -9.75
C TYR A 50 -8.85 -1.47 -10.13
N CYS A 51 -8.41 -2.62 -10.63
CA CYS A 51 -7.09 -2.82 -11.20
C CYS A 51 -7.18 -3.08 -12.71
N LEU A 52 -6.10 -2.81 -13.45
CA LEU A 52 -5.99 -3.10 -14.88
C LEU A 52 -4.72 -3.92 -15.15
N ALA A 53 -4.84 -4.97 -15.96
CA ALA A 53 -3.72 -5.79 -16.46
C ALA A 53 -3.99 -6.22 -17.91
N GLU A 54 -2.96 -6.74 -18.59
CA GLU A 54 -3.03 -7.05 -20.04
C GLU A 54 -3.32 -8.52 -20.36
N ASP A 55 -3.15 -9.44 -19.41
CA ASP A 55 -3.34 -10.87 -19.64
C ASP A 55 -4.19 -11.51 -18.53
N ALA A 56 -5.49 -11.70 -18.83
CA ALA A 56 -6.42 -12.43 -17.97
C ALA A 56 -6.07 -13.91 -17.80
N GLY A 57 -5.27 -14.47 -18.71
CA GLY A 57 -4.79 -15.85 -18.63
C GLY A 57 -3.58 -16.03 -17.71
N SER A 58 -2.93 -14.95 -17.28
CA SER A 58 -1.74 -15.00 -16.45
C SER A 58 -2.01 -15.59 -15.06
N ARG A 59 -0.95 -16.13 -14.45
CA ARG A 59 -1.02 -16.63 -13.07
C ARG A 59 -1.34 -15.49 -12.09
N MET A 60 -0.76 -14.32 -12.32
CA MET A 60 -1.00 -13.13 -11.52
C MET A 60 -2.48 -12.73 -11.52
N PHE A 61 -3.07 -12.61 -12.69
CA PHE A 61 -4.47 -12.20 -12.85
C PHE A 61 -5.42 -13.14 -12.11
N ARG A 62 -5.25 -14.45 -12.33
CA ARG A 62 -6.07 -15.48 -11.64
C ARG A 62 -5.87 -15.47 -10.14
N TRP A 63 -4.65 -15.29 -9.66
CA TRP A 63 -4.41 -15.22 -8.21
C TRP A 63 -5.08 -14.01 -7.59
N LEU A 64 -5.00 -12.84 -8.23
CA LEU A 64 -5.66 -11.63 -7.72
C LEU A 64 -7.19 -11.76 -7.70
N THR A 65 -7.79 -12.37 -8.72
CA THR A 65 -9.25 -12.62 -8.76
C THR A 65 -9.68 -13.69 -7.75
N ASP A 66 -9.04 -14.85 -7.79
CA ASP A 66 -9.53 -16.05 -7.09
C ASP A 66 -9.17 -16.05 -5.60
N SER A 67 -7.99 -15.51 -5.24
CA SER A 67 -7.47 -15.56 -3.87
C SER A 67 -7.73 -14.28 -3.09
N TYR A 68 -7.67 -13.13 -3.74
CA TYR A 68 -7.81 -11.82 -3.09
C TYR A 68 -9.12 -11.09 -3.39
N GLY A 69 -9.89 -11.57 -4.39
CA GLY A 69 -11.16 -10.94 -4.78
C GLY A 69 -11.02 -9.52 -5.35
N TYR A 70 -9.88 -9.23 -6.00
CA TYR A 70 -9.69 -7.93 -6.65
C TYR A 70 -10.63 -7.77 -7.85
N ASP A 71 -11.20 -6.58 -8.03
CA ASP A 71 -11.80 -6.16 -9.30
C ASP A 71 -10.66 -5.81 -10.26
N ILE A 72 -10.09 -6.83 -10.91
CA ILE A 72 -9.07 -6.64 -11.93
C ILE A 72 -9.67 -6.88 -13.31
N ARG A 73 -9.42 -5.98 -14.25
CA ARG A 73 -9.99 -5.98 -15.60
C ARG A 73 -8.87 -6.09 -16.61
N GLU A 74 -9.13 -6.90 -17.63
CA GLU A 74 -8.22 -7.03 -18.76
C GLU A 74 -8.34 -5.83 -19.70
N VAL A 75 -7.20 -5.34 -20.17
CA VAL A 75 -7.11 -4.29 -21.19
C VAL A 75 -6.11 -4.71 -22.26
N PRO A 76 -6.29 -4.31 -23.52
CA PRO A 76 -5.41 -4.73 -24.61
C PRO A 76 -4.01 -4.09 -24.52
N ASP A 77 -3.89 -2.93 -23.90
CA ASP A 77 -2.61 -2.21 -23.75
C ASP A 77 -2.74 -1.16 -22.63
N LEU A 78 -2.01 -1.35 -21.52
CA LEU A 78 -2.01 -0.42 -20.39
C LEU A 78 -1.60 1.00 -20.81
N LEU A 79 -0.61 1.12 -21.70
CA LEU A 79 -0.09 2.43 -22.13
C LEU A 79 -1.05 3.21 -23.05
N LYS A 80 -2.07 2.55 -23.59
CA LYS A 80 -3.07 3.17 -24.47
C LYS A 80 -4.45 3.25 -23.85
N THR A 81 -4.64 2.63 -22.70
CA THR A 81 -5.92 2.63 -22.00
C THR A 81 -6.04 3.90 -21.17
N PRO A 82 -7.02 4.78 -21.44
CA PRO A 82 -7.26 5.94 -20.59
C PRO A 82 -7.62 5.50 -19.18
N VAL A 83 -6.88 5.99 -18.19
CA VAL A 83 -7.12 5.69 -16.78
C VAL A 83 -6.77 6.90 -15.92
N ASP A 84 -7.65 7.20 -14.98
CA ASP A 84 -7.43 8.25 -13.99
C ASP A 84 -7.06 7.66 -12.63
N ASN A 85 -6.33 8.43 -11.84
CA ASN A 85 -6.02 8.10 -10.44
C ASN A 85 -5.30 6.76 -10.26
N VAL A 86 -4.26 6.49 -11.03
CA VAL A 86 -3.38 5.36 -10.76
C VAL A 86 -2.68 5.57 -9.43
N ILE A 87 -2.98 4.71 -8.45
CA ILE A 87 -2.49 4.82 -7.07
C ILE A 87 -1.33 3.88 -6.77
N LYS A 88 -1.14 2.87 -7.61
CA LYS A 88 -0.08 1.87 -7.44
C LYS A 88 0.23 1.20 -8.78
N PHE A 89 1.51 0.95 -9.02
CA PHE A 89 2.01 0.05 -10.05
C PHE A 89 2.64 -1.16 -9.38
N THR A 90 2.27 -2.36 -9.77
CA THR A 90 2.79 -3.59 -9.18
C THR A 90 3.40 -4.48 -10.24
N VAL A 91 4.58 -5.04 -9.94
CA VAL A 91 5.22 -6.08 -10.74
C VAL A 91 5.09 -7.41 -10.02
N TYR A 92 4.84 -8.46 -10.76
CA TYR A 92 4.76 -9.83 -10.29
C TYR A 92 5.73 -10.74 -11.01
N HIS A 93 6.42 -11.59 -10.26
CA HIS A 93 7.16 -12.75 -10.77
C HIS A 93 6.91 -13.94 -9.83
N PRO A 94 6.68 -15.17 -10.34
CA PRO A 94 6.21 -16.30 -9.51
C PRO A 94 7.15 -16.76 -8.39
N SER A 95 8.41 -16.29 -8.35
CA SER A 95 9.36 -16.75 -7.33
C SER A 95 10.49 -15.79 -6.96
N ALA A 96 10.80 -14.77 -7.78
CA ALA A 96 12.03 -13.98 -7.66
C ALA A 96 11.85 -12.51 -8.07
N CYS A 97 10.70 -11.91 -7.74
CA CYS A 97 10.38 -10.55 -8.18
C CYS A 97 11.40 -9.52 -7.68
N GLU A 98 11.79 -9.59 -6.41
CA GLU A 98 12.78 -8.66 -5.85
C GLU A 98 14.13 -8.78 -6.55
N GLU A 99 14.64 -10.01 -6.72
CA GLU A 99 15.96 -10.26 -7.33
C GLU A 99 16.01 -9.79 -8.78
N MET A 100 14.93 -9.97 -9.53
CA MET A 100 14.85 -9.59 -10.94
C MET A 100 14.53 -8.12 -11.16
N CYS A 101 13.64 -7.55 -10.37
CA CYS A 101 13.10 -6.21 -10.59
C CYS A 101 13.89 -5.12 -9.86
N ALA A 102 14.36 -5.36 -8.62
CA ALA A 102 15.01 -4.31 -7.83
C ALA A 102 16.26 -3.70 -8.50
N PRO A 103 17.13 -4.46 -9.18
CA PRO A 103 18.29 -3.89 -9.87
C PRO A 103 17.94 -2.89 -10.98
N LEU A 104 16.78 -3.02 -11.59
CA LEU A 104 16.28 -2.13 -12.65
C LEU A 104 15.39 -1.00 -12.10
N PHE A 105 14.49 -1.35 -11.20
CA PHE A 105 13.48 -0.41 -10.67
C PHE A 105 14.08 0.58 -9.68
N THR A 106 14.88 0.11 -8.73
CA THR A 106 15.41 0.96 -7.66
C THR A 106 16.24 2.12 -8.20
N PRO A 107 17.29 1.94 -9.02
CA PRO A 107 18.08 3.05 -9.51
C PRO A 107 17.30 4.03 -10.41
N THR A 108 16.28 3.54 -11.11
CA THR A 108 15.53 4.34 -12.09
C THR A 108 14.38 5.12 -11.44
N TRP A 109 13.66 4.51 -10.49
CA TRP A 109 12.36 5.01 -10.04
C TRP A 109 12.30 5.42 -8.57
N GLN A 110 13.30 5.08 -7.71
CA GLN A 110 13.26 5.39 -6.27
C GLN A 110 13.13 6.89 -5.93
N THR A 111 13.50 7.78 -6.84
CA THR A 111 13.33 9.23 -6.68
C THR A 111 11.95 9.72 -7.11
N LYS A 112 11.14 8.89 -7.77
CA LYS A 112 9.82 9.23 -8.31
C LYS A 112 8.69 8.41 -7.69
N ALA A 113 9.01 7.25 -7.11
CA ALA A 113 8.06 6.36 -6.45
C ALA A 113 8.70 5.66 -5.25
N LYS A 114 7.88 5.30 -4.26
CA LYS A 114 8.27 4.41 -3.17
C LYS A 114 8.19 2.98 -3.67
N ILE A 115 9.33 2.31 -3.77
CA ILE A 115 9.44 0.92 -4.21
C ILE A 115 9.59 0.03 -2.98
N ALA A 116 8.78 -1.01 -2.89
CA ALA A 116 8.81 -1.95 -1.78
C ALA A 116 8.49 -3.37 -2.26
N SER A 117 9.33 -4.33 -1.85
CA SER A 117 9.03 -5.76 -2.04
C SER A 117 7.95 -6.20 -1.06
N SER A 118 6.97 -6.96 -1.56
CA SER A 118 5.87 -7.53 -0.79
C SER A 118 5.89 -9.06 -0.94
N GLY A 119 6.73 -9.71 -0.13
CA GLY A 119 7.05 -11.13 -0.30
C GLY A 119 8.06 -11.38 -1.43
N LYS A 120 8.12 -12.62 -1.91
CA LYS A 120 9.06 -13.02 -2.98
C LYS A 120 8.52 -12.75 -4.38
N GLU A 121 7.21 -12.65 -4.51
CA GLU A 121 6.51 -12.60 -5.79
C GLU A 121 6.15 -11.19 -6.24
N TRP A 122 6.14 -10.20 -5.34
CA TRP A 122 5.57 -8.89 -5.60
C TRP A 122 6.53 -7.74 -5.34
N MET A 123 6.45 -6.73 -6.19
CA MET A 123 7.08 -5.43 -5.98
C MET A 123 6.04 -4.33 -6.23
N ASP A 124 5.72 -3.59 -5.18
CA ASP A 124 4.79 -2.47 -5.20
C ASP A 124 5.53 -1.14 -5.38
N CYS A 125 5.05 -0.33 -6.31
CA CYS A 125 5.49 1.04 -6.55
C CYS A 125 4.34 1.99 -6.22
N ASN A 126 4.51 2.80 -5.18
CA ASN A 126 3.51 3.72 -4.65
C ASN A 126 3.97 5.17 -4.82
N PRO A 127 3.07 6.16 -4.74
CA PRO A 127 3.45 7.58 -4.73
C PRO A 127 4.44 7.89 -3.61
N LEU A 128 5.41 8.77 -3.89
CA LEU A 128 6.37 9.23 -2.88
C LEU A 128 5.71 9.99 -1.74
N GLY A 129 6.28 9.84 -0.53
CA GLY A 129 5.84 10.58 0.65
C GLY A 129 4.49 10.14 1.20
N VAL A 130 3.91 9.07 0.65
CA VAL A 130 2.62 8.53 1.10
C VAL A 130 2.85 7.30 1.98
N ASN A 131 2.22 7.32 3.15
CA ASN A 131 2.22 6.22 4.12
C ASN A 131 0.98 6.31 5.03
N LYS A 132 0.77 5.33 5.90
CA LYS A 132 -0.37 5.33 6.82
C LYS A 132 -0.38 6.56 7.76
N GLY A 133 0.78 7.09 8.13
CA GLY A 133 0.90 8.29 8.95
C GLY A 133 0.44 9.56 8.23
N THR A 134 0.74 9.71 6.95
CA THR A 134 0.22 10.85 6.16
C THR A 134 -1.30 10.81 6.06
N ALA A 135 -1.89 9.63 5.96
CA ALA A 135 -3.34 9.47 5.94
C ALA A 135 -3.98 9.79 7.30
N ILE A 136 -3.35 9.41 8.42
CA ILE A 136 -3.82 9.81 9.76
C ILE A 136 -3.75 11.32 9.94
N ARG A 137 -2.64 11.97 9.58
CA ARG A 137 -2.53 13.45 9.66
C ARG A 137 -3.60 14.15 8.82
N PHE A 138 -3.87 13.64 7.61
CA PHE A 138 -4.99 14.16 6.81
C PHE A 138 -6.34 14.01 7.52
N LEU A 139 -6.62 12.87 8.18
CA LEU A 139 -7.86 12.66 8.92
C LEU A 139 -7.95 13.54 10.16
N GLN A 140 -6.85 13.76 10.88
CA GLN A 140 -6.79 14.69 12.02
C GLN A 140 -7.18 16.10 11.56
N GLU A 141 -6.60 16.59 10.48
CA GLU A 141 -6.93 17.89 9.90
C GLU A 141 -8.39 17.95 9.41
N TYR A 142 -8.83 16.94 8.65
CA TYR A 142 -10.18 16.86 8.09
C TYR A 142 -11.29 16.82 9.15
N LEU A 143 -11.04 16.15 10.28
CA LEU A 143 -11.98 16.00 11.39
C LEU A 143 -11.83 17.10 12.46
N GLY A 144 -10.77 17.89 12.41
CA GLY A 144 -10.46 18.91 13.41
C GLY A 144 -10.07 18.31 14.77
N ILE A 145 -9.44 17.12 14.78
CA ILE A 145 -8.96 16.43 16.00
C ILE A 145 -7.44 16.56 16.14
N ALA A 146 -6.98 16.76 17.37
CA ALA A 146 -5.56 16.86 17.64
C ALA A 146 -4.88 15.46 17.67
N PRO A 147 -3.55 15.39 17.48
CA PRO A 147 -2.82 14.16 17.70
C PRO A 147 -3.08 13.51 19.08
N ASP A 148 -3.22 14.30 20.13
CA ASP A 148 -3.48 13.82 21.51
C ASP A 148 -4.86 13.17 21.67
N GLU A 149 -5.79 13.44 20.76
CA GLU A 149 -7.10 12.81 20.69
C GLU A 149 -7.11 11.56 19.79
N THR A 150 -5.95 11.20 19.24
CA THR A 150 -5.79 10.07 18.31
C THR A 150 -5.08 8.91 19.00
N CYS A 151 -5.64 7.72 18.86
CA CYS A 151 -5.03 6.46 19.27
C CYS A 151 -4.86 5.54 18.05
N THR A 152 -3.65 4.95 17.89
CA THR A 152 -3.34 4.05 16.78
C THR A 152 -2.78 2.73 17.28
N PHE A 153 -2.94 1.67 16.45
CA PHE A 153 -2.42 0.33 16.71
C PHE A 153 -1.70 -0.18 15.48
N GLY A 154 -0.56 -0.84 15.66
CA GLY A 154 0.25 -1.36 14.55
C GLY A 154 1.04 -2.60 14.92
N ASP A 155 1.52 -3.31 13.89
CA ASP A 155 2.29 -4.55 14.03
C ASP A 155 3.47 -4.66 13.06
N ASN A 156 3.49 -3.88 11.97
CA ASN A 156 4.49 -4.02 10.93
C ASN A 156 5.16 -2.66 10.58
N LEU A 157 6.25 -2.72 9.83
CA LEU A 157 7.09 -1.55 9.48
C LEU A 157 6.32 -0.42 8.80
N ASN A 158 5.29 -0.74 8.02
CA ASN A 158 4.43 0.26 7.36
C ASN A 158 3.46 0.98 8.31
N ASP A 159 3.44 0.64 9.60
CA ASP A 159 2.65 1.29 10.64
C ASP A 159 3.46 2.33 11.44
N ILE A 160 4.77 2.36 11.30
CA ILE A 160 5.64 3.23 12.12
C ILE A 160 5.18 4.68 12.06
N GLU A 161 5.05 5.25 10.88
CA GLU A 161 4.67 6.64 10.72
C GLU A 161 3.21 6.93 11.21
N MET A 162 2.34 5.91 11.18
CA MET A 162 1.01 5.99 11.79
C MET A 162 1.09 6.04 13.32
N LEU A 163 1.92 5.19 13.93
CA LEU A 163 2.15 5.17 15.38
C LEU A 163 2.76 6.50 15.88
N GLU A 164 3.70 7.05 15.12
CA GLU A 164 4.34 8.34 15.43
C GLU A 164 3.39 9.54 15.31
N SER A 165 2.38 9.46 14.42
CA SER A 165 1.44 10.57 14.16
C SER A 165 0.36 10.74 15.23
N ALA A 166 0.19 9.79 16.13
CA ALA A 166 -0.85 9.80 17.17
C ALA A 166 -0.30 10.18 18.55
N GLY A 167 -1.10 10.85 19.38
CA GLY A 167 -0.77 11.16 20.77
C GLY A 167 -0.67 9.92 21.65
N THR A 168 -1.46 8.89 21.36
CA THR A 168 -1.34 7.57 21.96
C THR A 168 -1.18 6.51 20.86
N SER A 169 -0.18 5.62 21.00
CA SER A 169 0.01 4.54 20.04
C SER A 169 0.43 3.25 20.73
N TYR A 170 -0.03 2.13 20.20
CA TYR A 170 0.25 0.78 20.70
C TYR A 170 0.81 -0.12 19.60
N ALA A 171 1.93 -0.78 19.88
CA ALA A 171 2.33 -1.96 19.14
C ALA A 171 1.77 -3.20 19.85
N VAL A 172 1.31 -4.21 19.10
CA VAL A 172 1.02 -5.52 19.69
C VAL A 172 2.33 -6.20 20.09
N SER A 173 2.34 -7.00 21.16
CA SER A 173 3.57 -7.58 21.68
C SER A 173 4.28 -8.56 20.73
N ASN A 174 3.60 -9.05 19.71
CA ASN A 174 4.16 -9.87 18.64
C ASN A 174 4.57 -9.06 17.40
N ALA A 175 4.58 -7.73 17.46
CA ALA A 175 5.09 -6.87 16.40
C ALA A 175 6.62 -6.98 16.26
N ARG A 176 7.16 -6.44 15.17
CA ARG A 176 8.61 -6.32 14.98
C ARG A 176 9.20 -5.37 15.99
N GLU A 177 10.46 -5.58 16.37
CA GLU A 177 11.16 -4.77 17.38
C GLU A 177 11.17 -3.28 17.04
N GLU A 178 11.36 -2.92 15.76
CA GLU A 178 11.35 -1.55 15.27
C GLU A 178 9.98 -0.88 15.47
N VAL A 179 8.90 -1.64 15.31
CA VAL A 179 7.52 -1.16 15.50
C VAL A 179 7.22 -0.97 16.99
N ILE A 180 7.68 -1.90 17.84
CA ILE A 180 7.56 -1.79 19.29
C ILE A 180 8.34 -0.55 19.79
N ALA A 181 9.52 -0.29 19.24
CA ALA A 181 10.34 0.87 19.60
C ALA A 181 9.70 2.21 19.14
N ALA A 182 8.97 2.23 18.04
CA ALA A 182 8.28 3.43 17.53
C ALA A 182 6.97 3.73 18.27
N ALA A 183 6.32 2.73 18.84
CA ALA A 183 5.07 2.90 19.58
C ALA A 183 5.32 3.48 20.98
N LYS A 184 4.37 4.30 21.45
CA LYS A 184 4.44 4.85 22.81
C LYS A 184 4.16 3.82 23.90
N ARG A 185 3.46 2.73 23.56
CA ARG A 185 3.05 1.65 24.46
C ARG A 185 2.99 0.31 23.72
N THR A 186 2.96 -0.78 24.48
CA THR A 186 2.74 -2.12 23.96
C THR A 186 1.45 -2.68 24.57
N CYS A 187 0.67 -3.42 23.79
CA CYS A 187 -0.48 -4.19 24.25
C CYS A 187 -0.24 -5.70 24.04
N ALA A 188 -1.14 -6.54 24.56
CA ALA A 188 -1.06 -7.98 24.36
C ALA A 188 -1.10 -8.37 22.87
N ALA A 189 -0.64 -9.57 22.55
CA ALA A 189 -0.58 -10.07 21.17
C ALA A 189 -1.98 -10.12 20.52
N TYR A 190 -2.01 -10.16 19.16
CA TYR A 190 -3.29 -10.16 18.43
C TYR A 190 -4.17 -11.36 18.79
N TRP A 191 -3.57 -12.54 19.01
CA TRP A 191 -4.32 -13.76 19.44
C TRP A 191 -4.85 -13.70 20.88
N GLU A 192 -4.36 -12.76 21.69
CA GLU A 192 -4.86 -12.47 23.03
C GLU A 192 -5.88 -11.32 23.03
N ASN A 193 -6.28 -10.85 21.84
CA ASN A 193 -7.17 -9.69 21.66
C ASN A 193 -6.61 -8.39 22.28
N GLY A 194 -5.31 -8.16 22.20
CA GLY A 194 -4.64 -7.01 22.84
C GLY A 194 -5.24 -5.66 22.49
N VAL A 195 -5.55 -5.43 21.21
CA VAL A 195 -6.22 -4.19 20.76
C VAL A 195 -7.58 -4.01 21.42
N LEU A 196 -8.39 -5.08 21.48
CA LEU A 196 -9.72 -5.04 22.10
C LEU A 196 -9.63 -4.76 23.62
N GLN A 197 -8.61 -5.32 24.28
CA GLN A 197 -8.39 -5.06 25.72
C GLN A 197 -8.13 -3.57 25.98
N VAL A 198 -7.28 -2.95 25.15
CA VAL A 198 -7.02 -1.50 25.26
C VAL A 198 -8.26 -0.67 24.95
N LEU A 199 -8.99 -0.98 23.86
CA LEU A 199 -10.20 -0.25 23.48
C LEU A 199 -11.26 -0.25 24.60
N LYS A 200 -11.39 -1.35 25.36
CA LYS A 200 -12.29 -1.41 26.52
C LYS A 200 -11.93 -0.47 27.64
N THR A 201 -10.71 0.05 27.70
CA THR A 201 -10.31 1.03 28.72
C THR A 201 -10.77 2.46 28.41
N PHE A 202 -11.23 2.69 27.19
CA PHE A 202 -11.76 4.00 26.75
C PHE A 202 -13.30 4.07 26.86
N LEU A 203 -13.96 2.96 27.18
CA LEU A 203 -15.42 2.86 27.37
C LEU A 203 -15.80 2.93 28.84
#